data_7c4d4afc09535628bd9ed9093a2ea4ff
#
_entry.id   7c4d4afc09535628bd9ed9093a2ea4ff
#
_cell.length_a   1.000
_cell.length_b   1.000
_cell.length_c   1.000
_cell.angle_alpha   90.00
_cell.angle_beta   90.00
_cell.angle_gamma   90.00
#
_symmetry.space_group_name_H-M   'P 1'
#
loop_
_entity.id
_entity.type
_entity.pdbx_description
1 polymer ?
#
loop_
_entity_poly.entity_id
_entity_poly.type
_entity_poly.pdbx_seq_one_letter_code
_entity_poly.pdbx_strand_id
1 'polypeptide(L)'
;MKPKFACADFTFPLLSHDQSLQLISLLEFKGVDIGLFDQRSHLWPSREFKNVSRSARALRKKLDALGLKPADIFLQMAPDFKAFAINHPKAPRRRKARDWFLRTLDYTAGCGGKHISWNVSSRCR
;
A
#
# COMPACT_ATOMS: atom_id res chain seq x y z
N MET A 1 1.18 -28.29 -0.13
CA MET A 1 0.68 -26.88 -0.08
C MET A 1 0.77 -26.32 -1.50
N LYS A 2 -0.33 -25.83 -2.05
CA LYS A 2 -0.28 -25.13 -3.35
C LYS A 2 0.26 -23.71 -3.13
N PRO A 3 1.23 -23.24 -3.93
CA PRO A 3 1.71 -21.88 -3.83
C PRO A 3 0.58 -20.90 -4.11
N LYS A 4 0.52 -19.82 -3.34
CA LYS A 4 -0.40 -18.70 -3.56
C LYS A 4 0.38 -17.56 -4.20
N PHE A 5 -0.09 -17.12 -5.35
CA PHE A 5 0.52 -16.00 -6.07
C PHE A 5 -0.33 -14.75 -5.91
N ALA A 6 0.33 -13.62 -5.83
CA ALA A 6 -0.26 -12.30 -5.88
C ALA A 6 0.37 -11.49 -7.02
N CYS A 7 -0.35 -10.51 -7.53
CA CYS A 7 0.14 -9.55 -8.49
C CYS A 7 0.08 -8.16 -7.87
N ALA A 8 1.11 -7.35 -8.07
CA ALA A 8 1.12 -5.99 -7.55
C ALA A 8 0.24 -5.07 -8.39
N ASP A 9 -0.59 -4.24 -7.74
CA ASP A 9 -1.48 -3.29 -8.42
C ASP A 9 -0.71 -2.22 -9.21
N PHE A 10 0.52 -1.93 -8.78
CA PHE A 10 1.42 -0.98 -9.43
C PHE A 10 2.24 -1.57 -10.60
N THR A 11 1.98 -2.82 -10.98
CA THR A 11 2.59 -3.47 -12.16
C THR A 11 2.14 -2.79 -13.47
N PHE A 12 0.96 -2.18 -13.47
CA PHE A 12 0.36 -1.56 -14.65
C PHE A 12 0.19 -0.04 -14.47
N PRO A 13 1.28 0.74 -14.46
CA PRO A 13 1.24 2.16 -14.09
C PRO A 13 0.48 3.06 -15.07
N LEU A 14 0.27 2.59 -16.31
CA LEU A 14 -0.46 3.34 -17.35
C LEU A 14 -1.97 3.11 -17.30
N LEU A 15 -2.43 2.10 -16.57
CA LEU A 15 -3.86 1.86 -16.36
C LEU A 15 -4.35 2.63 -15.14
N SER A 16 -5.65 2.91 -15.08
CA SER A 16 -6.26 3.35 -13.81
C SER A 16 -6.18 2.24 -12.76
N HIS A 17 -6.33 2.58 -11.48
CA HIS A 17 -6.32 1.57 -10.42
C HIS A 17 -7.41 0.51 -10.63
N ASP A 18 -8.62 0.94 -11.00
CA ASP A 18 -9.73 0.01 -11.26
C ASP A 18 -9.44 -0.93 -12.44
N GLN A 19 -8.85 -0.42 -13.52
CA GLN A 19 -8.43 -1.25 -14.66
C GLN A 19 -7.31 -2.22 -14.29
N SER A 20 -6.36 -1.80 -13.46
CA SER A 20 -5.28 -2.67 -12.96
C SER A 20 -5.84 -3.83 -12.14
N LEU A 21 -6.76 -3.55 -11.22
CA LEU A 21 -7.41 -4.58 -10.42
C LEU A 21 -8.27 -5.53 -11.26
N GLN A 22 -9.00 -5.00 -12.26
CA GLN A 22 -9.76 -5.82 -13.21
C GLN A 22 -8.85 -6.76 -13.99
N LEU A 23 -7.73 -6.26 -14.50
CA LEU A 23 -6.76 -7.07 -15.24
C LEU A 23 -6.16 -8.16 -14.36
N ILE A 24 -5.78 -7.85 -13.12
CA ILE A 24 -5.27 -8.83 -12.15
C ILE A 24 -6.31 -9.94 -11.90
N SER A 25 -7.58 -9.58 -11.76
CA SER A 25 -8.67 -10.54 -11.61
C SER A 25 -8.85 -11.40 -12.85
N LEU A 26 -8.80 -10.83 -14.06
CA LEU A 26 -8.89 -11.54 -15.32
C LEU A 26 -7.72 -12.51 -15.55
N LEU A 27 -6.54 -12.19 -15.02
CA LEU A 27 -5.38 -13.09 -15.02
C LEU A 27 -5.48 -14.20 -13.96
N GLU A 28 -6.64 -14.33 -13.31
CA GLU A 28 -6.97 -15.36 -12.32
C GLU A 28 -6.15 -15.31 -11.01
N PHE A 29 -5.45 -14.22 -10.75
CA PHE A 29 -4.88 -13.99 -9.42
C PHE A 29 -5.97 -13.86 -8.36
N LYS A 30 -5.71 -14.38 -7.16
CA LYS A 30 -6.59 -14.23 -5.99
C LYS A 30 -6.03 -13.25 -4.97
N GLY A 31 -4.73 -13.01 -5.02
CA GLY A 31 -4.01 -12.05 -4.19
C GLY A 31 -3.57 -10.83 -4.97
N VAL A 32 -3.59 -9.68 -4.31
CA VAL A 32 -3.03 -8.44 -4.85
C VAL A 32 -2.16 -7.76 -3.80
N ASP A 33 -0.97 -7.34 -4.22
CA ASP A 33 -0.10 -6.50 -3.40
C ASP A 33 -0.44 -5.04 -3.70
N ILE A 34 -0.82 -4.30 -2.69
CA ILE A 34 -1.26 -2.91 -2.81
C ILE A 34 -0.09 -1.97 -2.51
N GLY A 35 0.27 -1.14 -3.47
CA GLY A 35 1.31 -0.13 -3.33
C GLY A 35 0.77 1.19 -2.81
N LEU A 36 1.22 1.60 -1.62
CA LEU A 36 1.01 2.94 -1.07
C LEU A 36 2.30 3.75 -1.21
N PHE A 37 2.55 4.27 -2.41
CA PHE A 37 3.74 5.06 -2.74
C PHE A 37 3.29 6.46 -3.11
N ASP A 38 3.60 7.44 -2.28
CA ASP A 38 3.16 8.80 -2.54
C ASP A 38 3.68 9.30 -3.90
N GLN A 39 2.78 9.80 -4.74
CA GLN A 39 3.04 10.29 -6.09
C GLN A 39 3.66 9.26 -7.08
N ARG A 40 3.69 7.96 -6.74
CA ARG A 40 4.32 6.94 -7.59
C ARG A 40 3.46 5.70 -7.87
N SER A 41 2.46 5.42 -7.05
CA SER A 41 1.50 4.34 -7.30
C SER A 41 0.09 4.91 -7.51
N HIS A 42 -0.88 4.05 -7.70
CA HIS A 42 -2.28 4.47 -7.85
C HIS A 42 -2.86 5.07 -6.57
N LEU A 43 -2.51 4.49 -5.42
CA LEU A 43 -2.97 4.93 -4.10
C LEU A 43 -1.85 5.68 -3.39
N TRP A 44 -2.13 6.90 -2.97
CA TRP A 44 -1.15 7.76 -2.31
C TRP A 44 -1.44 7.87 -0.83
N PRO A 45 -0.50 7.55 0.07
CA PRO A 45 -0.69 7.72 1.50
C PRO A 45 -1.19 9.11 1.88
N SER A 46 -0.67 10.17 1.24
CA SER A 46 -1.10 11.56 1.49
C SER A 46 -2.59 11.81 1.20
N ARG A 47 -3.24 10.99 0.38
CA ARG A 47 -4.68 11.04 0.07
C ARG A 47 -5.46 10.04 0.90
N GLU A 48 -5.03 8.78 0.89
CA GLU A 48 -5.70 7.68 1.59
C GLU A 48 -5.80 7.93 3.10
N PHE A 49 -4.75 8.50 3.70
CA PHE A 49 -4.65 8.73 5.13
C PHE A 49 -5.40 9.98 5.62
N LYS A 50 -6.02 10.76 4.75
CA LYS A 50 -6.95 11.82 5.18
C LYS A 50 -8.16 11.25 5.89
N ASN A 51 -8.62 10.06 5.47
CA ASN A 51 -9.66 9.31 6.16
C ASN A 51 -9.42 7.80 5.96
N VAL A 52 -8.59 7.23 6.81
CA VAL A 52 -8.13 5.83 6.72
C VAL A 52 -9.29 4.85 6.64
N SER A 53 -10.27 4.97 7.52
CA SER A 53 -11.42 4.06 7.57
C SER A 53 -12.26 4.09 6.30
N ARG A 54 -12.48 5.27 5.73
CA ARG A 54 -13.26 5.43 4.50
C ARG A 54 -12.49 4.85 3.30
N SER A 55 -11.22 5.20 3.17
CA SER A 55 -10.37 4.76 2.06
C SER A 55 -10.16 3.25 2.08
N ALA A 56 -9.87 2.68 3.25
CA ALA A 56 -9.69 1.23 3.40
C ALA A 56 -10.97 0.45 3.08
N ARG A 57 -12.14 0.93 3.52
CA ARG A 57 -13.43 0.30 3.16
C ARG A 57 -13.74 0.41 1.67
N ALA A 58 -13.41 1.53 1.04
CA ALA A 58 -13.58 1.70 -0.40
C ALA A 58 -12.70 0.71 -1.18
N LEU A 59 -11.44 0.55 -0.78
CA LEU A 59 -10.56 -0.46 -1.38
C LEU A 59 -11.11 -1.87 -1.17
N ARG A 60 -11.50 -2.22 0.05
CA ARG A 60 -12.09 -3.54 0.35
C ARG A 60 -13.26 -3.86 -0.54
N LYS A 61 -14.19 -2.91 -0.71
CA LYS A 61 -15.37 -3.09 -1.59
C LYS A 61 -14.96 -3.40 -3.04
N LYS A 62 -13.95 -2.70 -3.57
CA LYS A 62 -13.43 -2.95 -4.92
C LYS A 62 -12.82 -4.36 -5.04
N LEU A 63 -12.01 -4.75 -4.07
CA LEU A 63 -11.36 -6.07 -4.07
C LEU A 63 -12.37 -7.20 -3.95
N ASP A 64 -13.34 -7.07 -3.04
CA ASP A 64 -14.39 -8.06 -2.84
C ASP A 64 -15.24 -8.26 -4.12
N ALA A 65 -15.57 -7.16 -4.82
CA ALA A 65 -16.31 -7.22 -6.08
C ALA A 65 -15.56 -7.98 -7.20
N LEU A 66 -14.24 -8.04 -7.14
CA LEU A 66 -13.38 -8.72 -8.12
C LEU A 66 -12.87 -10.08 -7.62
N GLY A 67 -13.29 -10.52 -6.45
CA GLY A 67 -12.81 -11.76 -5.84
C GLY A 67 -11.33 -11.73 -5.45
N LEU A 68 -10.77 -10.54 -5.24
CA LEU A 68 -9.39 -10.33 -4.84
C LEU A 68 -9.27 -10.14 -3.33
N LYS A 69 -8.11 -10.50 -2.79
CA LYS A 69 -7.75 -10.24 -1.38
C LYS A 69 -6.39 -9.55 -1.31
N PRO A 70 -6.21 -8.57 -0.43
CA PRO A 70 -4.89 -7.99 -0.24
C PRO A 70 -3.94 -9.04 0.35
N ALA A 71 -2.86 -9.30 -0.37
CA ALA A 71 -1.80 -10.21 0.05
C ALA A 71 -0.77 -9.46 0.89
N ASP A 72 -0.40 -8.25 0.44
CA ASP A 72 0.48 -7.33 1.16
C ASP A 72 0.04 -5.88 0.94
N ILE A 73 0.28 -5.03 1.91
CA ILE A 73 0.17 -3.57 1.80
C ILE A 73 1.58 -3.01 1.92
N PHE A 74 2.10 -2.50 0.83
CA PHE A 74 3.46 -2.00 0.76
C PHE A 74 3.50 -0.48 0.87
N LEU A 75 3.97 0.04 2.01
CA LEU A 75 4.14 1.46 2.22
C LEU A 75 5.53 1.93 1.79
N GLN A 76 5.58 2.94 0.94
CA GLN A 76 6.80 3.69 0.66
C GLN A 76 6.58 5.18 0.94
N MET A 77 7.47 5.75 1.72
CA MET A 77 7.50 7.18 2.04
C MET A 77 8.16 7.95 0.89
N ALA A 78 7.55 7.84 -0.31
CA ALA A 78 8.03 8.53 -1.51
C ALA A 78 7.73 10.04 -1.47
N PRO A 79 8.30 10.83 -2.37
CA PRO A 79 9.28 10.45 -3.40
C PRO A 79 10.71 10.28 -2.89
N ASP A 80 11.01 10.74 -1.69
CA ASP A 80 12.34 10.64 -1.09
C ASP A 80 12.33 9.75 0.15
N PHE A 81 12.82 8.52 -0.01
CA PHE A 81 12.94 7.55 1.09
C PHE A 81 13.83 8.03 2.24
N LYS A 82 14.76 8.95 1.99
CA LYS A 82 15.62 9.51 3.03
C LYS A 82 14.89 10.53 3.89
N ALA A 83 13.95 11.26 3.29
CA ALA A 83 13.27 12.37 3.96
C ALA A 83 12.40 11.92 5.15
N PHE A 84 11.83 10.71 5.10
CA PHE A 84 10.89 10.20 6.09
C PHE A 84 11.26 8.80 6.59
N ALA A 85 12.53 8.49 6.64
CA ALA A 85 12.97 7.23 7.20
C ALA A 85 12.68 7.15 8.70
N ILE A 86 12.35 5.97 9.20
CA ILE A 86 12.09 5.74 10.64
C ILE A 86 13.32 6.03 11.50
N ASN A 87 14.51 5.89 10.92
CA ASN A 87 15.80 6.20 11.55
C ASN A 87 16.36 7.58 11.17
N HIS A 88 15.52 8.48 10.65
CA HIS A 88 15.96 9.82 10.26
C HIS A 88 16.50 10.59 11.47
N PRO A 89 17.64 11.34 11.36
CA PRO A 89 18.23 12.07 12.49
C PRO A 89 17.29 13.13 13.09
N LYS A 90 16.45 13.77 12.27
CA LYS A 90 15.48 14.78 12.73
C LYS A 90 14.21 14.15 13.29
N ALA A 91 13.92 14.40 14.56
CA ALA A 91 12.75 13.86 15.26
C ALA A 91 11.39 14.13 14.57
N PRO A 92 11.08 15.32 14.01
CA PRO A 92 9.82 15.54 13.31
C PRO A 92 9.59 14.59 12.12
N ARG A 93 10.66 14.23 11.41
CA ARG A 93 10.59 13.29 10.28
C ARG A 93 10.36 11.86 10.75
N ARG A 94 10.98 11.43 11.85
CA ARG A 94 10.69 10.14 12.48
C ARG A 94 9.23 10.05 12.96
N ARG A 95 8.71 11.13 13.56
CA ARG A 95 7.29 11.18 13.98
C ARG A 95 6.34 11.02 12.81
N LYS A 96 6.60 11.68 11.68
CA LYS A 96 5.78 11.51 10.47
C LYS A 96 5.86 10.08 9.93
N ALA A 97 7.04 9.49 9.87
CA ALA A 97 7.22 8.10 9.46
C ALA A 97 6.43 7.14 10.36
N ARG A 98 6.50 7.33 11.68
CA ARG A 98 5.73 6.55 12.65
C ARG A 98 4.22 6.72 12.46
N ASP A 99 3.73 7.96 12.28
CA ASP A 99 2.31 8.23 12.07
C ASP A 99 1.78 7.51 10.83
N TRP A 100 2.49 7.58 9.73
CA TRP A 100 2.11 6.89 8.50
C TRP A 100 2.15 5.37 8.66
N PHE A 101 3.11 4.84 9.39
CA PHE A 101 3.15 3.42 9.71
C PHE A 101 1.91 2.96 10.49
N LEU A 102 1.54 3.69 11.54
CA LEU A 102 0.34 3.38 12.33
C LEU A 102 -0.93 3.46 11.48
N ARG A 103 -1.05 4.48 10.63
CA ARG A 103 -2.18 4.60 9.68
C ARG A 103 -2.21 3.46 8.66
N THR A 104 -1.05 2.96 8.24
CA THR A 104 -0.97 1.80 7.36
C THR A 104 -1.47 0.54 8.04
N LEU A 105 -1.21 0.35 9.33
CA LEU A 105 -1.78 -0.78 10.10
C LEU A 105 -3.30 -0.72 10.11
N ASP A 106 -3.88 0.44 10.41
CA ASP A 106 -5.34 0.64 10.42
C ASP A 106 -5.94 0.47 9.02
N TYR A 107 -5.25 0.98 8.00
CA TYR A 107 -5.66 0.83 6.61
C TYR A 107 -5.65 -0.65 6.19
N THR A 108 -4.60 -1.37 6.53
CA THR A 108 -4.46 -2.81 6.23
C THR A 108 -5.57 -3.62 6.87
N ALA A 109 -5.83 -3.39 8.14
CA ALA A 109 -6.95 -4.05 8.85
C ALA A 109 -8.29 -3.70 8.21
N GLY A 110 -8.52 -2.44 7.87
CA GLY A 110 -9.77 -1.95 7.28
C GLY A 110 -10.05 -2.50 5.87
N CYS A 111 -9.02 -2.74 5.06
CA CYS A 111 -9.19 -3.35 3.74
C CYS A 111 -9.17 -4.90 3.76
N GLY A 112 -8.98 -5.52 4.92
CA GLY A 112 -8.97 -6.97 5.09
C GLY A 112 -7.60 -7.62 4.87
N GLY A 113 -6.53 -6.83 4.82
CA GLY A 113 -5.15 -7.31 4.75
C GLY A 113 -4.64 -7.83 6.10
N LYS A 114 -3.55 -8.60 6.05
CA LYS A 114 -2.91 -9.19 7.24
C LYS A 114 -1.41 -8.91 7.29
N HIS A 115 -0.84 -8.41 6.22
CA HIS A 115 0.59 -8.17 6.08
C HIS A 115 0.84 -6.75 5.59
N ILE A 116 1.92 -6.17 6.09
CA ILE A 116 2.46 -4.91 5.60
C ILE A 116 3.95 -5.07 5.34
N SER A 117 4.42 -4.45 4.27
CA SER A 117 5.83 -4.28 3.99
C SER A 117 6.18 -2.80 4.03
N TRP A 118 7.38 -2.51 4.49
CA TRP A 118 7.88 -1.16 4.60
C TRP A 118 9.34 -1.09 4.19
N ASN A 119 9.68 -0.05 3.46
CA ASN A 119 11.07 0.23 3.15
C ASN A 119 11.71 1.08 4.25
N VAL A 120 12.65 0.48 5.01
CA VAL A 120 13.21 1.07 6.25
C VAL A 120 14.54 1.77 6.04
N SER A 121 15.15 1.69 4.86
CA SER A 121 16.53 2.11 4.71
C SER A 121 16.72 3.55 4.27
N SER A 122 17.09 4.40 5.22
CA SER A 122 18.18 5.35 4.93
C SER A 122 19.45 4.74 5.49
N ARG A 123 20.39 4.38 4.64
CA ARG A 123 21.78 4.20 5.11
C ARG A 123 22.22 5.57 5.61
N CYS A 124 22.23 5.77 6.94
CA CYS A 124 23.04 6.79 7.55
C CYS A 124 24.50 6.38 7.35
N ARG A 125 25.21 7.06 6.49
CA ARG A 125 26.65 7.11 6.53
C ARG A 125 27.05 8.23 7.48
#